data_1940ea14d482a03eb9abd0853059325f
#
_entry.id   1940ea14d482a03eb9abd0853059325f
#
_cell.length_a   1.000
_cell.length_b   1.000
_cell.length_c   1.000
_cell.angle_alpha   90.00
_cell.angle_beta   90.00
_cell.angle_gamma   90.00
#
_symmetry.space_group_name_H-M   'P 1'
#
loop_
_entity.id
_entity.type
_entity.pdbx_description
1 polymer ?
#
loop_
_entity_poly.entity_id
_entity_poly.type
_entity_poly.pdbx_seq_one_letter_code
_entity_poly.pdbx_strand_id
1 'polypeptide(L)'
;VSVAKEIDLEDKFENMGAQMVKEVASKTNDEAGDGTTTATILAQAIVKEGVKYVTAGMNPMDVKRGIDAAVDVVKQNLVSSAKKVKDSDEIAQVGTISANGDKEIGSMIAKAMQKVGNEGVITVEENKGIETELDVVEGMQFDRGYLSPYFITNSDKMTTELDNPFILLHEKKLTNLQPMVPLLEAVVQAGRPLMIISEDVEGEALATLVVNKLRGGLKVVAVKAPGFGDRRKAMLEDIAILTGGQVISE
;
A
#
# COMPACT_ATOMS: atom_id res chain seq x y z
N VAL A 1 -10.38 11.77 2.00
CA VAL A 1 -11.10 10.50 2.13
C VAL A 1 -11.40 10.17 3.59
N SER A 2 -10.48 10.34 4.53
CA SER A 2 -10.72 10.05 5.96
C SER A 2 -11.95 10.81 6.49
N VAL A 3 -12.04 12.11 6.23
CA VAL A 3 -13.21 12.93 6.62
C VAL A 3 -14.49 12.45 5.93
N ALA A 4 -14.42 12.06 4.65
CA ALA A 4 -15.58 11.56 3.94
C ALA A 4 -16.10 10.23 4.51
N LYS A 5 -15.23 9.39 5.05
CA LYS A 5 -15.62 8.10 5.66
C LYS A 5 -16.44 8.27 6.95
N GLU A 6 -16.27 9.39 7.66
CA GLU A 6 -16.99 9.70 8.91
C GLU A 6 -18.39 10.27 8.69
N ILE A 7 -18.77 10.59 7.43
CA ILE A 7 -20.09 11.14 7.13
C ILE A 7 -21.12 10.03 7.25
N ASP A 8 -22.06 10.18 8.20
CA ASP A 8 -23.21 9.32 8.37
C ASP A 8 -24.44 10.20 8.66
N LEU A 9 -25.51 10.03 7.86
CA LEU A 9 -26.69 10.88 7.93
C LEU A 9 -27.83 10.13 8.61
N GLU A 10 -28.66 10.85 9.38
CA GLU A 10 -29.77 10.26 10.12
C GLU A 10 -30.87 9.70 9.21
N ASP A 11 -31.16 10.39 8.10
CA ASP A 11 -32.11 9.90 7.11
C ASP A 11 -31.48 8.80 6.26
N LYS A 12 -32.13 7.64 6.20
CA LYS A 12 -31.63 6.45 5.50
C LYS A 12 -31.49 6.64 4.00
N PHE A 13 -32.37 7.42 3.37
CA PHE A 13 -32.30 7.67 1.92
C PHE A 13 -31.20 8.67 1.59
N GLU A 14 -31.09 9.73 2.38
CA GLU A 14 -29.97 10.69 2.25
C GLU A 14 -28.63 10.00 2.51
N ASN A 15 -28.57 9.14 3.52
CA ASN A 15 -27.37 8.37 3.82
C ASN A 15 -26.98 7.42 2.69
N MET A 16 -27.94 6.78 2.02
CA MET A 16 -27.68 5.94 0.86
C MET A 16 -27.01 6.75 -0.27
N GLY A 17 -27.45 7.98 -0.54
CA GLY A 17 -26.82 8.89 -1.47
C GLY A 17 -25.41 9.30 -1.03
N ALA A 18 -25.24 9.60 0.27
CA ALA A 18 -23.93 9.94 0.84
C ALA A 18 -22.93 8.77 0.69
N GLN A 19 -23.36 7.52 0.89
CA GLN A 19 -22.49 6.35 0.71
C GLN A 19 -22.04 6.19 -0.75
N MET A 20 -22.91 6.43 -1.74
CA MET A 20 -22.54 6.41 -3.16
C MET A 20 -21.49 7.47 -3.49
N VAL A 21 -21.60 8.66 -2.92
CA VAL A 21 -20.60 9.74 -3.12
C VAL A 21 -19.29 9.42 -2.41
N LYS A 22 -19.33 8.80 -1.23
CA LYS A 22 -18.14 8.29 -0.55
C LYS A 22 -17.35 7.31 -1.43
N GLU A 23 -18.06 6.43 -2.13
CA GLU A 23 -17.42 5.46 -3.04
C GLU A 23 -16.65 6.17 -4.16
N VAL A 24 -17.19 7.25 -4.74
CA VAL A 24 -16.49 8.07 -5.73
C VAL A 24 -15.17 8.61 -5.16
N ALA A 25 -15.21 9.19 -3.96
CA ALA A 25 -14.01 9.73 -3.31
C ALA A 25 -12.99 8.63 -3.00
N SER A 26 -13.45 7.47 -2.50
CA SER A 26 -12.56 6.34 -2.16
C SER A 26 -11.88 5.78 -3.41
N LYS A 27 -12.64 5.55 -4.47
CA LYS A 27 -12.11 5.04 -5.73
C LYS A 27 -11.09 6.00 -6.37
N THR A 28 -11.37 7.30 -6.32
CA THR A 28 -10.43 8.32 -6.80
C THR A 28 -9.13 8.31 -5.99
N ASN A 29 -9.22 8.14 -4.67
CA ASN A 29 -8.05 8.02 -3.81
C ASN A 29 -7.24 6.75 -4.11
N ASP A 30 -7.91 5.63 -4.33
CA ASP A 30 -7.24 4.35 -4.58
C ASP A 30 -6.51 4.33 -5.93
N GLU A 31 -7.07 5.02 -6.95
CA GLU A 31 -6.49 5.07 -8.28
C GLU A 31 -5.44 6.19 -8.45
N ALA A 32 -5.65 7.36 -7.83
CA ALA A 32 -4.84 8.56 -8.08
C ALA A 32 -4.17 9.16 -6.83
N GLY A 33 -4.63 8.80 -5.63
CA GLY A 33 -4.13 9.36 -4.37
C GLY A 33 -4.50 10.83 -4.12
N ASP A 34 -5.08 11.50 -5.10
CA ASP A 34 -5.43 12.93 -5.08
C ASP A 34 -6.72 13.22 -5.85
N GLY A 35 -7.24 14.44 -5.75
CA GLY A 35 -8.40 14.88 -6.52
C GLY A 35 -9.76 14.41 -5.99
N THR A 36 -9.83 13.90 -4.77
CA THR A 36 -11.07 13.36 -4.18
C THR A 36 -12.18 14.39 -4.06
N THR A 37 -11.86 15.62 -3.68
CA THR A 37 -12.82 16.74 -3.60
C THR A 37 -13.33 17.11 -4.97
N THR A 38 -12.45 17.21 -5.97
CA THR A 38 -12.82 17.51 -7.36
C THR A 38 -13.74 16.43 -7.92
N ALA A 39 -13.41 15.17 -7.73
CA ALA A 39 -14.25 14.05 -8.16
C ALA A 39 -15.64 14.07 -7.52
N THR A 40 -15.73 14.42 -6.24
CA THR A 40 -16.99 14.55 -5.51
C THR A 40 -17.86 15.68 -6.09
N ILE A 41 -17.27 16.84 -6.37
CA ILE A 41 -17.98 17.96 -6.97
C ILE A 41 -18.44 17.65 -8.40
N LEU A 42 -17.60 16.96 -9.18
CA LEU A 42 -17.99 16.52 -10.54
C LEU A 42 -19.12 15.51 -10.49
N ALA A 43 -19.08 14.55 -9.58
CA ALA A 43 -20.17 13.58 -9.39
C ALA A 43 -21.47 14.28 -9.04
N GLN A 44 -21.44 15.26 -8.12
CA GLN A 44 -22.62 16.07 -7.78
C GLN A 44 -23.17 16.81 -9.01
N ALA A 45 -22.31 17.45 -9.79
CA ALA A 45 -22.72 18.20 -10.98
C ALA A 45 -23.35 17.29 -12.04
N ILE A 46 -22.74 16.14 -12.31
CA ILE A 46 -23.25 15.15 -13.28
C ILE A 46 -24.62 14.62 -12.84
N VAL A 47 -24.77 14.24 -11.58
CA VAL A 47 -26.05 13.74 -11.05
C VAL A 47 -27.11 14.83 -11.10
N LYS A 48 -26.79 16.05 -10.65
CA LYS A 48 -27.73 17.17 -10.61
C LYS A 48 -28.24 17.56 -12.01
N GLU A 49 -27.37 17.55 -13.00
CA GLU A 49 -27.79 17.80 -14.39
C GLU A 49 -28.50 16.60 -15.02
N GLY A 50 -27.97 15.38 -14.81
CA GLY A 50 -28.57 14.17 -15.37
C GLY A 50 -29.99 13.89 -14.91
N VAL A 51 -30.29 14.14 -13.62
CA VAL A 51 -31.63 13.96 -13.05
C VAL A 51 -32.67 14.86 -13.75
N LYS A 52 -32.32 16.04 -14.19
CA LYS A 52 -33.22 16.93 -14.93
C LYS A 52 -33.75 16.28 -16.21
N TYR A 53 -32.87 15.61 -16.95
CA TYR A 53 -33.24 14.92 -18.19
C TYR A 53 -34.08 13.68 -17.94
N VAL A 54 -33.74 12.90 -16.92
CA VAL A 54 -34.52 11.72 -16.52
C VAL A 54 -35.94 12.14 -16.06
N THR A 55 -36.04 13.21 -15.26
CA THR A 55 -37.33 13.77 -14.83
C THR A 55 -38.15 14.31 -15.99
N ALA A 56 -37.49 14.82 -17.03
CA ALA A 56 -38.13 15.25 -18.27
C ALA A 56 -38.58 14.08 -19.19
N GLY A 57 -38.36 12.82 -18.77
CA GLY A 57 -38.83 11.63 -19.47
C GLY A 57 -37.79 10.96 -20.38
N MET A 58 -36.51 11.40 -20.35
CA MET A 58 -35.45 10.72 -21.08
C MET A 58 -35.10 9.38 -20.42
N ASN A 59 -34.76 8.40 -21.24
CA ASN A 59 -34.31 7.10 -20.74
C ASN A 59 -32.98 7.23 -19.97
N PRO A 60 -32.92 6.80 -18.69
CA PRO A 60 -31.68 6.92 -17.90
C PRO A 60 -30.47 6.23 -18.53
N MET A 61 -30.69 5.11 -19.24
CA MET A 61 -29.61 4.39 -19.91
C MET A 61 -29.04 5.14 -21.11
N ASP A 62 -29.87 5.95 -21.80
CA ASP A 62 -29.41 6.81 -22.88
C ASP A 62 -28.62 8.00 -22.33
N VAL A 63 -29.05 8.59 -21.22
CA VAL A 63 -28.30 9.62 -20.51
C VAL A 63 -26.95 9.08 -20.07
N LYS A 64 -26.92 7.85 -19.48
CA LYS A 64 -25.66 7.19 -19.11
C LYS A 64 -24.72 7.02 -20.30
N ARG A 65 -25.21 6.50 -21.43
CA ARG A 65 -24.38 6.33 -22.64
C ARG A 65 -23.80 7.64 -23.13
N GLY A 66 -24.56 8.74 -23.04
CA GLY A 66 -24.07 10.08 -23.37
C GLY A 66 -22.97 10.54 -22.42
N ILE A 67 -23.11 10.30 -21.12
CA ILE A 67 -22.09 10.60 -20.11
C ILE A 67 -20.80 9.80 -20.40
N ASP A 68 -20.93 8.49 -20.64
CA ASP A 68 -19.78 7.61 -20.93
C ASP A 68 -19.02 8.10 -22.16
N ALA A 69 -19.72 8.43 -23.26
CA ALA A 69 -19.11 8.95 -24.47
C ALA A 69 -18.40 10.32 -24.23
N ALA A 70 -19.01 11.20 -23.43
CA ALA A 70 -18.38 12.48 -23.07
C ALA A 70 -17.13 12.27 -22.22
N VAL A 71 -17.15 11.35 -21.26
CA VAL A 71 -16.00 11.00 -20.42
C VAL A 71 -14.83 10.49 -21.26
N ASP A 72 -15.07 9.64 -22.26
CA ASP A 72 -14.02 9.14 -23.15
C ASP A 72 -13.36 10.27 -23.95
N VAL A 73 -14.12 11.24 -24.46
CA VAL A 73 -13.58 12.41 -25.14
C VAL A 73 -12.75 13.26 -24.19
N VAL A 74 -13.25 13.52 -22.98
CA VAL A 74 -12.53 14.30 -21.95
C VAL A 74 -11.22 13.61 -21.58
N LYS A 75 -11.23 12.27 -21.36
CA LYS A 75 -10.01 11.47 -21.10
C LYS A 75 -8.97 11.65 -22.17
N GLN A 76 -9.36 11.51 -23.44
CA GLN A 76 -8.42 11.66 -24.57
C GLN A 76 -7.82 13.07 -24.60
N ASN A 77 -8.63 14.11 -24.39
CA ASN A 77 -8.15 15.48 -24.34
C ASN A 77 -7.19 15.74 -23.17
N LEU A 78 -7.50 15.22 -21.98
CA LEU A 78 -6.63 15.32 -20.81
C LEU A 78 -5.27 14.66 -21.06
N VAL A 79 -5.25 13.44 -21.62
CA VAL A 79 -4.01 12.75 -21.95
C VAL A 79 -3.18 13.52 -22.98
N SER A 80 -3.83 14.10 -24.01
CA SER A 80 -3.13 14.89 -25.04
C SER A 80 -2.60 16.23 -24.53
N SER A 81 -3.25 16.80 -23.52
CA SER A 81 -2.87 18.08 -22.90
C SER A 81 -1.91 17.90 -21.72
N ALA A 82 -1.74 16.68 -21.22
CA ALA A 82 -0.91 16.41 -20.07
C ALA A 82 0.56 16.68 -20.36
N LYS A 83 1.21 17.43 -19.47
CA LYS A 83 2.65 17.67 -19.50
C LYS A 83 3.35 16.64 -18.62
N LYS A 84 4.35 15.93 -19.15
CA LYS A 84 5.19 15.05 -18.34
C LYS A 84 6.10 15.88 -17.44
N VAL A 85 6.13 15.55 -16.18
CA VAL A 85 7.05 16.12 -15.20
C VAL A 85 8.48 15.70 -15.55
N LYS A 86 9.44 16.64 -15.57
CA LYS A 86 10.79 16.40 -16.07
C LYS A 86 11.88 16.68 -15.03
N ASP A 87 11.66 17.63 -14.16
CA ASP A 87 12.67 18.11 -13.23
C ASP A 87 12.16 18.16 -11.78
N SER A 88 13.09 18.40 -10.87
CA SER A 88 12.83 18.45 -9.44
C SER A 88 11.91 19.59 -9.03
N ASP A 89 11.96 20.72 -9.74
CA ASP A 89 11.13 21.88 -9.45
C ASP A 89 9.67 21.60 -9.83
N GLU A 90 9.45 20.94 -10.96
CA GLU A 90 8.11 20.48 -11.36
C GLU A 90 7.56 19.44 -10.39
N ILE A 91 8.41 18.51 -9.88
CA ILE A 91 8.01 17.55 -8.84
C ILE A 91 7.62 18.29 -7.56
N ALA A 92 8.41 19.27 -7.13
CA ALA A 92 8.10 20.07 -5.94
C ALA A 92 6.78 20.84 -6.09
N GLN A 93 6.48 21.37 -7.30
CA GLN A 93 5.22 22.04 -7.57
C GLN A 93 4.02 21.08 -7.46
N VAL A 94 4.12 19.90 -8.06
CA VAL A 94 3.06 18.87 -7.95
C VAL A 94 2.88 18.42 -6.49
N GLY A 95 3.97 18.16 -5.78
CA GLY A 95 3.94 17.81 -4.36
C GLY A 95 3.32 18.92 -3.50
N THR A 96 3.61 20.18 -3.80
CA THR A 96 3.01 21.34 -3.12
C THR A 96 1.51 21.41 -3.34
N ILE A 97 1.03 21.14 -4.56
CA ILE A 97 -0.40 21.12 -4.87
C ILE A 97 -1.09 19.98 -4.11
N SER A 98 -0.53 18.79 -4.13
CA SER A 98 -1.06 17.62 -3.41
C SER A 98 -1.05 17.82 -1.89
N ALA A 99 -0.08 18.56 -1.38
CA ALA A 99 -0.01 18.98 0.03
C ALA A 99 -0.84 20.23 0.37
N ASN A 100 -1.83 20.55 -0.46
CA ASN A 100 -2.74 21.68 -0.26
C ASN A 100 -2.03 23.05 -0.14
N GLY A 101 -0.95 23.23 -0.89
CA GLY A 101 -0.18 24.48 -0.96
C GLY A 101 1.04 24.55 -0.05
N ASP A 102 1.33 23.48 0.70
CA ASP A 102 2.50 23.41 1.57
C ASP A 102 3.78 23.17 0.74
N LYS A 103 4.59 24.23 0.64
CA LYS A 103 5.85 24.21 -0.13
C LYS A 103 6.95 23.41 0.55
N GLU A 104 6.93 23.29 1.85
CA GLU A 104 7.93 22.54 2.60
C GLU A 104 7.77 21.04 2.33
N ILE A 105 6.54 20.55 2.41
CA ILE A 105 6.20 19.16 2.04
C ILE A 105 6.54 18.91 0.56
N GLY A 106 6.16 19.81 -0.35
CA GLY A 106 6.47 19.68 -1.77
C GLY A 106 7.97 19.58 -2.05
N SER A 107 8.77 20.42 -1.39
CA SER A 107 10.25 20.37 -1.48
C SER A 107 10.82 19.07 -0.92
N MET A 108 10.25 18.58 0.18
CA MET A 108 10.69 17.31 0.80
C MET A 108 10.41 16.12 -0.12
N ILE A 109 9.23 16.07 -0.74
CA ILE A 109 8.88 15.04 -1.73
C ILE A 109 9.86 15.09 -2.91
N ALA A 110 10.17 16.26 -3.44
CA ALA A 110 11.13 16.41 -4.53
C ALA A 110 12.53 15.92 -4.15
N LYS A 111 13.01 16.22 -2.94
CA LYS A 111 14.27 15.70 -2.41
C LYS A 111 14.24 14.17 -2.26
N ALA A 112 13.13 13.61 -1.81
CA ALA A 112 12.96 12.16 -1.73
C ALA A 112 13.06 11.53 -3.12
N MET A 113 12.31 12.05 -4.11
CA MET A 113 12.36 11.59 -5.49
C MET A 113 13.75 11.67 -6.12
N GLN A 114 14.52 12.71 -5.84
CA GLN A 114 15.91 12.80 -6.29
C GLN A 114 16.79 11.68 -5.77
N LYS A 115 16.54 11.23 -4.52
CA LYS A 115 17.33 10.16 -3.89
C LYS A 115 16.92 8.77 -4.35
N VAL A 116 15.62 8.51 -4.49
CA VAL A 116 15.10 7.18 -4.82
C VAL A 116 14.86 6.96 -6.33
N GLY A 117 14.84 8.06 -7.12
CA GLY A 117 14.54 8.00 -8.54
C GLY A 117 13.04 7.84 -8.85
N ASN A 118 12.71 7.83 -10.14
CA ASN A 118 11.31 7.80 -10.61
C ASN A 118 10.59 6.48 -10.30
N GLU A 119 11.32 5.41 -10.09
CA GLU A 119 10.78 4.08 -9.76
C GLU A 119 10.77 3.84 -8.23
N GLY A 120 11.25 4.81 -7.45
CA GLY A 120 11.29 4.69 -6.00
C GLY A 120 9.90 4.88 -5.36
N VAL A 121 9.69 4.19 -4.25
CA VAL A 121 8.47 4.31 -3.45
C VAL A 121 8.68 5.30 -2.33
N ILE A 122 7.76 6.25 -2.19
CA ILE A 122 7.73 7.20 -1.07
C ILE A 122 6.54 6.85 -0.19
N THR A 123 6.81 6.54 1.07
CA THR A 123 5.79 6.32 2.11
C THR A 123 5.80 7.49 3.09
N VAL A 124 4.63 7.83 3.62
CA VAL A 124 4.46 8.85 4.65
C VAL A 124 3.95 8.16 5.91
N GLU A 125 4.70 8.30 7.00
CA GLU A 125 4.38 7.70 8.28
C GLU A 125 4.39 8.77 9.37
N GLU A 126 3.64 8.53 10.45
CA GLU A 126 3.62 9.40 11.61
C GLU A 126 4.93 9.25 12.41
N ASN A 127 5.67 10.35 12.57
CA ASN A 127 6.88 10.36 13.39
C ASN A 127 6.52 10.57 14.88
N LYS A 128 7.27 9.94 15.76
CA LYS A 128 7.17 10.16 17.23
C LYS A 128 7.84 11.47 17.66
N GLY A 129 8.66 12.06 16.81
CA GLY A 129 9.34 13.34 17.02
C GLY A 129 8.45 14.55 16.67
N ILE A 130 8.94 15.73 16.96
CA ILE A 130 8.28 17.00 16.63
C ILE A 130 8.64 17.46 15.21
N GLU A 131 9.79 17.04 14.71
CA GLU A 131 10.30 17.45 13.40
C GLU A 131 9.96 16.40 12.32
N THR A 132 9.75 16.89 11.10
CA THR A 132 9.57 16.03 9.94
C THR A 132 10.92 15.59 9.43
N GLU A 133 11.14 14.29 9.33
CA GLU A 133 12.40 13.67 8.90
C GLU A 133 12.22 12.97 7.55
N LEU A 134 13.27 12.93 6.76
CA LEU A 134 13.34 12.20 5.51
C LEU A 134 14.38 11.10 5.61
N ASP A 135 13.91 9.87 5.79
CA ASP A 135 14.75 8.68 5.78
C ASP A 135 14.77 8.02 4.39
N VAL A 136 15.95 7.63 3.94
CA VAL A 136 16.11 6.90 2.68
C VAL A 136 16.68 5.54 2.97
N VAL A 137 15.94 4.52 2.56
CA VAL A 137 16.29 3.11 2.73
C VAL A 137 16.61 2.50 1.37
N GLU A 138 17.76 1.85 1.26
CA GLU A 138 18.09 1.04 0.09
C GLU A 138 17.38 -0.32 0.24
N GLY A 139 16.33 -0.54 -0.51
CA GLY A 139 15.51 -1.74 -0.43
C GLY A 139 14.02 -1.42 -0.31
N MET A 140 13.29 -2.26 0.39
CA MET A 140 11.85 -2.11 0.60
C MET A 140 11.54 -2.06 2.10
N GLN A 141 10.82 -1.03 2.53
CA GLN A 141 10.29 -0.93 3.89
C GLN A 141 8.78 -1.22 3.88
N PHE A 142 8.30 -1.95 4.87
CA PHE A 142 6.87 -2.21 5.07
C PHE A 142 6.50 -2.21 6.55
N ASP A 143 5.21 -2.03 6.84
CA ASP A 143 4.64 -1.72 8.15
C ASP A 143 4.46 -2.93 9.09
N ARG A 144 5.16 -4.03 8.85
CA ARG A 144 5.04 -5.25 9.67
C ARG A 144 6.37 -5.63 10.29
N GLY A 145 6.31 -5.93 11.58
CA GLY A 145 7.45 -6.40 12.35
C GLY A 145 7.43 -7.91 12.61
N TYR A 146 8.33 -8.36 13.48
CA TYR A 146 8.42 -9.75 13.87
C TYR A 146 7.15 -10.25 14.59
N LEU A 147 6.81 -11.51 14.37
CA LEU A 147 5.61 -12.14 14.94
C LEU A 147 5.73 -12.52 16.42
N SER A 148 6.93 -12.55 16.94
CA SER A 148 7.20 -12.90 18.34
C SER A 148 8.39 -12.11 18.89
N PRO A 149 8.30 -11.57 20.12
CA PRO A 149 9.43 -10.92 20.79
C PRO A 149 10.65 -11.83 20.94
N TYR A 150 10.46 -13.14 20.92
CA TYR A 150 11.55 -14.09 20.98
C TYR A 150 12.45 -14.10 19.74
N PHE A 151 12.04 -13.46 18.65
CA PHE A 151 12.87 -13.26 17.45
C PHE A 151 13.87 -12.11 17.59
N ILE A 152 13.80 -11.30 18.63
CA ILE A 152 14.71 -10.17 18.87
C ILE A 152 16.17 -10.65 18.93
N THR A 153 17.06 -9.94 18.24
CA THR A 153 18.51 -10.16 18.28
C THR A 153 19.23 -9.11 19.13
N ASN A 154 18.66 -7.92 19.25
CA ASN A 154 19.17 -6.83 20.08
C ASN A 154 18.09 -6.41 21.08
N SER A 155 18.27 -6.80 22.34
CA SER A 155 17.31 -6.54 23.42
C SER A 155 17.19 -5.06 23.79
N ASP A 156 18.29 -4.29 23.69
CA ASP A 156 18.32 -2.89 24.09
C ASP A 156 17.53 -2.02 23.13
N LYS A 157 17.62 -2.33 21.84
CA LYS A 157 16.91 -1.61 20.76
C LYS A 157 15.57 -2.27 20.40
N MET A 158 15.26 -3.44 20.93
CA MET A 158 14.09 -4.25 20.56
C MET A 158 14.02 -4.51 19.05
N THR A 159 15.17 -4.74 18.41
CA THR A 159 15.28 -4.97 16.97
C THR A 159 15.73 -6.39 16.66
N THR A 160 15.41 -6.84 15.45
CA THR A 160 15.93 -8.06 14.85
C THR A 160 16.72 -7.69 13.60
N GLU A 161 18.00 -8.02 13.60
CA GLU A 161 18.91 -7.80 12.48
C GLU A 161 19.44 -9.15 12.00
N LEU A 162 19.34 -9.40 10.71
CA LEU A 162 19.84 -10.60 10.06
C LEU A 162 20.79 -10.18 8.93
N ASP A 163 22.00 -10.70 8.95
CA ASP A 163 22.98 -10.45 7.90
C ASP A 163 22.87 -11.53 6.82
N ASN A 164 22.68 -11.12 5.58
CA ASN A 164 22.58 -11.96 4.38
C ASN A 164 21.63 -13.18 4.56
N PRO A 165 20.36 -12.99 4.98
CA PRO A 165 19.45 -14.09 5.23
C PRO A 165 18.98 -14.76 3.94
N PHE A 166 18.57 -16.02 4.03
CA PHE A 166 17.61 -16.58 3.09
C PHE A 166 16.24 -15.99 3.38
N ILE A 167 15.44 -15.75 2.34
CA ILE A 167 14.09 -15.20 2.47
C ILE A 167 13.11 -16.21 1.90
N LEU A 168 12.18 -16.67 2.75
CA LEU A 168 11.04 -17.49 2.34
C LEU A 168 9.82 -16.59 2.20
N LEU A 169 9.26 -16.53 1.00
CA LEU A 169 8.03 -15.80 0.69
C LEU A 169 6.89 -16.79 0.48
N HIS A 170 5.89 -16.77 1.36
CA HIS A 170 4.77 -17.70 1.31
C HIS A 170 3.43 -16.95 1.36
N GLU A 171 2.55 -17.20 0.40
CA GLU A 171 1.29 -16.46 0.26
C GLU A 171 0.30 -16.76 1.40
N LYS A 172 0.26 -18.03 1.85
CA LYS A 172 -0.71 -18.50 2.84
C LYS A 172 -0.13 -18.54 4.26
N LYS A 173 -0.99 -18.82 5.22
CA LYS A 173 -0.61 -19.03 6.62
C LYS A 173 0.22 -20.31 6.79
N LEU A 174 1.21 -20.24 7.66
CA LEU A 174 2.04 -21.37 8.07
C LEU A 174 1.62 -21.83 9.47
N THR A 175 0.90 -22.94 9.55
CA THR A 175 0.45 -23.54 10.82
C THR A 175 1.20 -24.83 11.15
N ASN A 176 1.76 -25.50 10.13
CA ASN A 176 2.50 -26.76 10.24
C ASN A 176 3.87 -26.62 9.58
N LEU A 177 4.92 -27.03 10.27
CA LEU A 177 6.29 -27.00 9.77
C LEU A 177 6.74 -28.26 9.02
N GLN A 178 5.96 -29.33 9.03
CA GLN A 178 6.37 -30.60 8.39
C GLN A 178 6.79 -30.42 6.92
N PRO A 179 6.06 -29.66 6.09
CA PRO A 179 6.48 -29.41 4.70
C PRO A 179 7.77 -28.59 4.60
N MET A 180 8.11 -27.82 5.64
CA MET A 180 9.28 -26.93 5.66
C MET A 180 10.53 -27.59 6.25
N VAL A 181 10.43 -28.75 6.86
CA VAL A 181 11.58 -29.42 7.51
C VAL A 181 12.79 -29.54 6.57
N PRO A 182 12.65 -29.98 5.30
CA PRO A 182 13.81 -30.06 4.41
C PRO A 182 14.46 -28.69 4.13
N LEU A 183 13.65 -27.64 4.04
CA LEU A 183 14.16 -26.26 3.88
C LEU A 183 14.92 -25.82 5.15
N LEU A 184 14.36 -26.05 6.32
CA LEU A 184 14.99 -25.66 7.58
C LEU A 184 16.31 -26.42 7.82
N GLU A 185 16.37 -27.69 7.46
CA GLU A 185 17.62 -28.48 7.49
C GLU A 185 18.67 -27.92 6.54
N ALA A 186 18.30 -27.57 5.32
CA ALA A 186 19.21 -26.95 4.35
C ALA A 186 19.71 -25.58 4.84
N VAL A 187 18.86 -24.78 5.46
CA VAL A 187 19.21 -23.47 6.05
C VAL A 187 20.23 -23.65 7.19
N VAL A 188 20.00 -24.62 8.07
CA VAL A 188 20.93 -24.94 9.17
C VAL A 188 22.28 -25.41 8.61
N GLN A 189 22.29 -26.29 7.61
CA GLN A 189 23.52 -26.76 6.97
C GLN A 189 24.29 -25.62 6.27
N ALA A 190 23.59 -24.68 5.68
CA ALA A 190 24.21 -23.50 5.04
C ALA A 190 24.77 -22.49 6.06
N GLY A 191 24.36 -22.56 7.33
CA GLY A 191 24.79 -21.64 8.39
C GLY A 191 24.32 -20.22 8.26
N ARG A 192 23.38 -19.92 7.31
CA ARG A 192 22.81 -18.60 7.06
C ARG A 192 21.50 -18.43 7.81
N PRO A 193 21.14 -17.18 8.21
CA PRO A 193 19.84 -16.93 8.81
C PRO A 193 18.69 -17.11 7.80
N LEU A 194 17.48 -17.31 8.31
CA LEU A 194 16.26 -17.40 7.54
C LEU A 194 15.27 -16.32 7.98
N MET A 195 14.76 -15.57 7.03
CA MET A 195 13.61 -14.70 7.20
C MET A 195 12.39 -15.31 6.52
N ILE A 196 11.31 -15.47 7.26
CA ILE A 196 10.04 -15.99 6.73
C ILE A 196 9.06 -14.81 6.64
N ILE A 197 8.52 -14.56 5.46
CA ILE A 197 7.48 -13.58 5.21
C ILE A 197 6.27 -14.34 4.68
N SER A 198 5.20 -14.40 5.47
CA SER A 198 3.98 -15.12 5.10
C SER A 198 2.74 -14.38 5.58
N GLU A 199 1.56 -14.79 5.12
CA GLU A 199 0.31 -14.22 5.62
C GLU A 199 0.24 -14.20 7.14
N ASP A 200 0.59 -15.32 7.75
CA ASP A 200 0.79 -15.46 9.21
C ASP A 200 1.63 -16.71 9.50
N VAL A 201 2.27 -16.76 10.67
CA VAL A 201 2.86 -17.97 11.23
C VAL A 201 2.31 -18.16 12.63
N GLU A 202 1.55 -19.22 12.84
CA GLU A 202 0.81 -19.41 14.07
C GLU A 202 0.87 -20.88 14.58
N GLY A 203 0.40 -21.09 15.80
CA GLY A 203 0.28 -22.41 16.37
C GLY A 203 1.62 -23.14 16.55
N GLU A 204 1.65 -24.41 16.15
CA GLU A 204 2.82 -25.28 16.27
C GLU A 204 4.01 -24.75 15.46
N ALA A 205 3.77 -24.17 14.29
CA ALA A 205 4.81 -23.62 13.44
C ALA A 205 5.59 -22.51 14.15
N LEU A 206 4.89 -21.54 14.70
CA LEU A 206 5.53 -20.43 15.42
C LEU A 206 6.27 -20.93 16.66
N ALA A 207 5.64 -21.80 17.47
CA ALA A 207 6.26 -22.33 18.67
C ALA A 207 7.55 -23.10 18.37
N THR A 208 7.56 -23.91 17.33
CA THR A 208 8.74 -24.69 16.94
C THR A 208 9.87 -23.78 16.42
N LEU A 209 9.58 -22.75 15.62
CA LEU A 209 10.58 -21.77 15.18
C LEU A 209 11.21 -21.05 16.37
N VAL A 210 10.39 -20.59 17.31
CA VAL A 210 10.85 -19.90 18.53
C VAL A 210 11.75 -20.83 19.37
N VAL A 211 11.33 -22.07 19.62
CA VAL A 211 12.11 -23.03 20.41
C VAL A 211 13.46 -23.32 19.75
N ASN A 212 13.49 -23.56 18.44
CA ASN A 212 14.74 -23.82 17.73
C ASN A 212 15.68 -22.60 17.69
N LYS A 213 15.13 -21.39 17.60
CA LYS A 213 15.92 -20.17 17.74
C LYS A 213 16.52 -20.03 19.12
N LEU A 214 15.72 -20.23 20.19
CA LEU A 214 16.19 -20.12 21.57
C LEU A 214 17.24 -21.16 21.92
N ARG A 215 17.17 -22.35 21.34
CA ARG A 215 18.18 -23.39 21.47
C ARG A 215 19.45 -23.14 20.66
N GLY A 216 19.48 -22.05 19.87
CA GLY A 216 20.64 -21.70 19.02
C GLY A 216 20.81 -22.61 17.79
N GLY A 217 19.85 -23.50 17.51
CA GLY A 217 19.91 -24.41 16.37
C GLY A 217 19.53 -23.75 15.04
N LEU A 218 18.75 -22.67 15.08
CA LEU A 218 18.27 -21.98 13.88
C LEU A 218 18.26 -20.46 14.09
N LYS A 219 18.91 -19.72 13.20
CA LYS A 219 18.82 -18.26 13.15
C LYS A 219 17.63 -17.88 12.26
N VAL A 220 16.47 -17.61 12.87
CA VAL A 220 15.23 -17.36 12.13
C VAL A 220 14.47 -16.19 12.69
N VAL A 221 13.76 -15.49 11.80
CA VAL A 221 12.71 -14.53 12.12
C VAL A 221 11.50 -14.80 11.23
N ALA A 222 10.31 -14.66 11.79
CA ALA A 222 9.07 -14.71 11.04
C ALA A 222 8.37 -13.34 11.13
N VAL A 223 7.94 -12.84 9.98
CA VAL A 223 7.29 -11.54 9.80
C VAL A 223 5.99 -11.75 9.03
N LYS A 224 4.98 -11.00 9.39
CA LYS A 224 3.71 -11.00 8.67
C LYS A 224 3.86 -10.24 7.35
N ALA A 225 3.35 -10.83 6.26
CA ALA A 225 3.35 -10.18 4.97
C ALA A 225 2.51 -8.88 4.98
N PRO A 226 2.99 -7.81 4.33
CA PRO A 226 2.28 -6.55 4.27
C PRO A 226 1.02 -6.64 3.40
N GLY A 227 0.03 -5.80 3.68
CA GLY A 227 -1.22 -5.72 2.93
C GLY A 227 -2.22 -6.85 3.21
N PHE A 228 -3.31 -6.84 2.46
CA PHE A 228 -4.43 -7.79 2.56
C PHE A 228 -4.89 -8.21 1.16
N GLY A 229 -5.42 -9.43 1.03
CA GLY A 229 -5.97 -9.95 -0.23
C GLY A 229 -4.99 -9.83 -1.40
N ASP A 230 -5.46 -9.37 -2.54
CA ASP A 230 -4.66 -9.24 -3.77
C ASP A 230 -3.48 -8.28 -3.61
N ARG A 231 -3.63 -7.24 -2.78
CA ARG A 231 -2.53 -6.32 -2.48
C ARG A 231 -1.38 -7.01 -1.75
N ARG A 232 -1.67 -7.96 -0.85
CA ARG A 232 -0.64 -8.76 -0.18
C ARG A 232 0.17 -9.57 -1.18
N LYS A 233 -0.52 -10.19 -2.14
CA LYS A 233 0.12 -10.97 -3.20
C LYS A 233 1.05 -10.09 -4.04
N ALA A 234 0.58 -8.93 -4.49
CA ALA A 234 1.39 -7.98 -5.23
C ALA A 234 2.63 -7.52 -4.45
N MET A 235 2.48 -7.23 -3.15
CA MET A 235 3.61 -6.82 -2.31
C MET A 235 4.62 -7.97 -2.07
N LEU A 236 4.16 -9.20 -1.96
CA LEU A 236 5.06 -10.37 -1.91
C LEU A 236 5.82 -10.57 -3.23
N GLU A 237 5.17 -10.33 -4.36
CA GLU A 237 5.80 -10.37 -5.68
C GLU A 237 6.86 -9.27 -5.83
N ASP A 238 6.59 -8.05 -5.34
CA ASP A 238 7.57 -6.95 -5.29
C ASP A 238 8.80 -7.32 -4.46
N ILE A 239 8.60 -7.92 -3.29
CA ILE A 239 9.70 -8.42 -2.44
C ILE A 239 10.46 -9.53 -3.17
N ALA A 240 9.78 -10.44 -3.87
CA ALA A 240 10.40 -11.51 -4.63
C ALA A 240 11.30 -10.97 -5.75
N ILE A 241 10.83 -9.97 -6.50
CA ILE A 241 11.60 -9.31 -7.55
C ILE A 241 12.85 -8.65 -6.94
N LEU A 242 12.68 -7.91 -5.85
CA LEU A 242 13.77 -7.21 -5.17
C LEU A 242 14.86 -8.17 -4.67
N THR A 243 14.46 -9.32 -4.17
CA THR A 243 15.36 -10.31 -3.56
C THR A 243 15.82 -11.41 -4.53
N GLY A 244 15.35 -11.38 -5.78
CA GLY A 244 15.66 -12.39 -6.80
C GLY A 244 15.03 -13.76 -6.53
N GLY A 245 13.94 -13.80 -5.77
CA GLY A 245 13.22 -15.00 -5.37
C GLY A 245 11.91 -15.21 -6.13
N GLN A 246 11.09 -16.11 -5.59
CA GLN A 246 9.73 -16.39 -6.05
C GLN A 246 8.79 -16.54 -4.87
N VAL A 247 7.52 -16.16 -5.04
CA VAL A 247 6.48 -16.38 -4.03
C VAL A 247 5.96 -17.81 -4.13
N ILE A 248 5.90 -18.50 -3.00
CA ILE A 248 5.30 -19.82 -2.91
C ILE A 248 3.81 -19.63 -2.60
N SER A 249 2.95 -20.05 -3.53
CA SER A 249 1.50 -19.89 -3.46
C SER A 249 0.74 -21.17 -3.07
N GLU A 250 1.38 -22.36 -3.11
CA GLU A 250 0.78 -23.64 -2.71
C GLU A 250 1.74 -24.47 -1.84
#